data_ff01d8326bca2ca2686a3303693bb9e7
#
_entry.id   ff01d8326bca2ca2686a3303693bb9e7
#
_cell.length_a   1.000
_cell.length_b   1.000
_cell.length_c   1.000
_cell.angle_alpha   90.00
_cell.angle_beta   90.00
_cell.angle_gamma   90.00
#
_symmetry.space_group_name_H-M   'P 1'
#
loop_
_entity.id
_entity.type
_entity.pdbx_description
1 polymer ?
#
loop_
_entity_poly.entity_id
_entity_poly.type
_entity_poly.pdbx_seq_one_letter_code
_entity_poly.pdbx_strand_id
1 'polypeptide(L)' 'MKKTYRIEVDCANCANKMEAAATKTPGVKSAVVNFMLQKLIVEFEDGQDIAAVMQQVAKNCRKASHDCEIYL' A
#
# COMPACT_ATOMS: atom_id res chain seq x y z
N MET A 1 -11.56 5.09 7.45
CA MET A 1 -11.61 5.71 6.11
C MET A 1 -10.84 4.84 5.12
N LYS A 2 -11.39 4.63 3.95
CA LYS A 2 -10.82 3.74 2.94
C LYS A 2 -10.49 4.53 1.68
N LYS A 3 -9.29 4.31 1.12
CA LYS A 3 -8.87 4.94 -0.13
C LYS A 3 -8.25 3.93 -1.07
N THR A 4 -8.41 4.18 -2.36
CA THR A 4 -7.84 3.33 -3.42
C THR A 4 -6.79 4.11 -4.17
N TYR A 5 -5.63 3.49 -4.37
CA TYR A 5 -4.50 4.09 -5.08
C TYR A 5 -4.12 3.21 -6.26
N ARG A 6 -3.73 3.87 -7.35
CA ARG A 6 -3.19 3.15 -8.49
C ARG A 6 -1.76 2.73 -8.18
N ILE A 7 -1.42 1.51 -8.57
CA ILE A 7 -0.07 0.99 -8.38
C ILE A 7 0.43 0.34 -9.67
N GLU A 8 1.74 0.09 -9.70
CA GLU A 8 2.37 -0.67 -10.76
C GLU A 8 3.22 -1.75 -10.12
N VAL A 9 2.93 -3.01 -10.42
CA VAL A 9 3.66 -4.15 -9.87
C VAL A 9 3.64 -5.28 -10.90
N ASP A 10 4.79 -5.92 -11.12
CA ASP A 10 4.96 -6.89 -12.21
C ASP A 10 4.73 -8.33 -11.81
N CYS A 11 4.70 -8.66 -10.54
CA CYS A 11 4.50 -10.05 -10.14
C CYS A 11 3.62 -10.15 -8.91
N ALA A 12 2.88 -11.27 -8.84
CA ALA A 12 1.96 -11.50 -7.72
C ALA A 12 2.68 -11.60 -6.39
N ASN A 13 3.89 -12.16 -6.37
CA ASN A 13 4.67 -12.25 -5.15
C ASN A 13 5.08 -10.86 -4.64
N CYS A 14 5.42 -9.95 -5.55
CA CYS A 14 5.71 -8.56 -5.19
C CYS A 14 4.46 -7.86 -4.66
N ALA A 15 3.30 -8.13 -5.26
CA ALA A 15 2.03 -7.59 -4.78
C ALA A 15 1.75 -8.04 -3.35
N ASN A 16 2.00 -9.30 -3.03
CA ASN A 16 1.84 -9.83 -1.68
C ASN A 16 2.77 -9.15 -0.68
N LYS A 17 4.00 -8.87 -1.09
CA LYS A 17 4.96 -8.14 -0.26
C LYS A 17 4.51 -6.71 0.02
N MET A 18 3.97 -6.04 -1.00
CA MET A 18 3.41 -4.70 -0.86
C MET A 18 2.25 -4.70 0.15
N GLU A 19 1.36 -5.65 0.02
CA GLU A 19 0.21 -5.78 0.92
C GLU A 19 0.66 -5.98 2.36
N ALA A 20 1.61 -6.87 2.58
CA ALA A 20 2.15 -7.12 3.92
C ALA A 20 2.81 -5.86 4.49
N ALA A 21 3.62 -5.17 3.68
CA ALA A 21 4.31 -3.95 4.12
C ALA A 21 3.31 -2.84 4.46
N ALA A 22 2.29 -2.66 3.62
CA ALA A 22 1.26 -1.66 3.86
C ALA A 22 0.47 -1.96 5.14
N THR A 23 0.09 -3.22 5.33
CA THR A 23 -0.69 -3.63 6.51
C THR A 23 0.10 -3.42 7.81
N LYS A 24 1.42 -3.55 7.76
CA LYS A 24 2.28 -3.34 8.93
C LYS A 24 2.57 -1.88 9.23
N THR A 25 2.21 -0.98 8.34
CA THR A 25 2.48 0.45 8.54
C THR A 25 1.58 1.01 9.64
N PRO A 26 2.13 1.72 10.64
CA PRO A 26 1.30 2.36 11.66
C PRO A 26 0.29 3.32 11.05
N GLY A 27 -0.94 3.29 11.55
CA GLY A 27 -2.03 4.11 11.03
C GLY A 27 -2.86 3.40 9.96
N VAL A 28 -2.42 2.25 9.47
CA VAL A 28 -3.17 1.43 8.52
C VAL A 28 -3.92 0.35 9.28
N LYS A 29 -5.23 0.32 9.12
CA LYS A 29 -6.07 -0.73 9.71
C LYS A 29 -5.99 -2.00 8.89
N SER A 30 -6.11 -1.88 7.58
CA SER A 30 -5.98 -3.00 6.65
C SER A 30 -5.55 -2.50 5.28
N ALA A 31 -4.98 -3.38 4.48
CA ALA A 31 -4.58 -3.06 3.12
C ALA A 31 -4.74 -4.29 2.24
N VAL A 32 -5.22 -4.07 1.02
CA VAL A 32 -5.41 -5.12 0.02
C VAL A 32 -4.81 -4.65 -1.29
N VAL A 33 -4.00 -5.49 -1.91
CA VAL A 33 -3.46 -5.22 -3.25
C VAL A 33 -4.23 -6.09 -4.25
N ASN A 34 -4.83 -5.43 -5.24
CA ASN A 34 -5.46 -6.12 -6.35
C ASN A 34 -4.48 -6.14 -7.52
N PHE A 35 -3.82 -7.28 -7.72
CA PHE A 35 -2.82 -7.44 -8.76
C PHE A 35 -3.42 -7.31 -10.16
N MET A 36 -4.61 -7.86 -10.36
CA MET A 36 -5.26 -7.84 -11.67
C MET A 36 -5.63 -6.43 -12.11
N LEU A 37 -6.08 -5.59 -11.18
CA LEU A 37 -6.48 -4.22 -11.47
C LEU A 37 -5.38 -3.20 -11.19
N GLN A 38 -4.25 -3.64 -10.65
CA GLN A 38 -3.12 -2.78 -10.29
C GLN A 38 -3.58 -1.64 -9.38
N LYS A 39 -4.24 -2.02 -8.28
CA LYS A 39 -4.77 -1.06 -7.30
C LYS A 39 -4.44 -1.50 -5.89
N LEU A 40 -4.17 -0.51 -5.04
CA LEU A 40 -3.97 -0.71 -3.61
C LEU A 40 -5.13 -0.06 -2.87
N ILE A 41 -5.83 -0.84 -2.09
CA ILE A 41 -6.95 -0.37 -1.27
C ILE A 41 -6.47 -0.35 0.18
N VAL A 42 -6.46 0.84 0.79
CA VAL A 42 -5.98 1.02 2.17
C VAL A 42 -7.11 1.52 3.04
N GLU A 43 -7.33 0.85 4.16
CA GLU A 43 -8.24 1.32 5.20
C GLU A 43 -7.41 1.89 6.33
N PHE A 44 -7.72 3.13 6.72
CA PHE A 44 -6.95 3.87 7.73
C PHE A 44 -7.65 3.84 9.08
N GLU A 45 -6.85 3.87 10.14
CA GLU A 45 -7.35 4.06 11.50
C GLU A 45 -7.93 5.46 11.63
N ASP A 46 -8.88 5.62 12.57
CA ASP A 46 -9.49 6.92 12.83
C ASP A 46 -8.45 7.91 13.34
N GLY A 47 -8.56 9.16 12.92
CA GLY A 47 -7.71 10.24 13.40
C GLY A 47 -6.32 10.29 12.78
N GLN A 48 -6.04 9.48 11.76
CA GLN A 48 -4.74 9.46 11.11
C GLN A 48 -4.63 10.50 10.00
N ASP A 49 -3.42 11.03 9.82
CA ASP A 49 -3.10 11.88 8.66
C ASP A 49 -2.83 10.97 7.46
N ILE A 50 -3.78 10.89 6.55
CA ILE A 50 -3.72 9.98 5.40
C ILE A 50 -2.48 10.23 4.55
N ALA A 51 -2.14 11.50 4.31
CA ALA A 51 -0.97 11.83 3.50
C ALA A 51 0.33 11.32 4.14
N ALA A 52 0.50 11.52 5.43
CA ALA A 52 1.68 11.06 6.15
C ALA A 52 1.74 9.53 6.18
N VAL A 53 0.60 8.88 6.45
CA VAL A 53 0.53 7.42 6.49
C VAL A 53 0.87 6.84 5.12
N MET A 54 0.34 7.41 4.04
CA MET A 54 0.60 6.91 2.69
C MET A 54 2.05 7.10 2.26
N GLN A 55 2.70 8.17 2.69
CA GLN A 55 4.14 8.33 2.43
C GLN A 55 4.93 7.22 3.09
N GLN A 56 4.56 6.84 4.31
CA GLN A 56 5.22 5.73 5.00
C GLN A 56 4.90 4.39 4.34
N VAL A 57 3.66 4.20 3.89
CA VAL A 57 3.25 3.00 3.16
C VAL A 57 4.10 2.86 1.89
N ALA A 58 4.24 3.92 1.11
CA ALA A 58 5.03 3.90 -0.11
C ALA A 58 6.49 3.54 0.18
N LYS A 59 7.05 4.11 1.23
CA LYS A 59 8.42 3.81 1.66
C LYS A 59 8.59 2.35 2.03
N ASN A 60 7.66 1.82 2.83
CA ASN A 60 7.71 0.43 3.29
C ASN A 60 7.55 -0.53 2.13
N CYS A 61 6.68 -0.22 1.18
CA CYS A 61 6.48 -1.05 0.00
C CYS A 61 7.73 -1.09 -0.87
N ARG A 62 8.42 0.04 -1.03
CA ARG A 62 9.68 0.08 -1.78
C ARG A 62 10.78 -0.75 -1.12
N LYS A 63 10.81 -0.75 0.21
CA LYS A 63 11.78 -1.58 0.94
C LYS A 63 11.49 -3.07 0.76
N ALA A 64 10.22 -3.42 0.68
CA ALA A 64 9.81 -4.82 0.50
C ALA A 64 10.00 -5.29 -0.94
N SER A 65 9.78 -4.40 -1.91
CA SER A 65 9.92 -4.70 -3.33
C SER A 65 10.35 -3.46 -4.09
N HIS A 66 11.50 -3.53 -4.76
CA HIS A 66 12.04 -2.40 -5.54
C HIS A 66 11.32 -2.20 -6.87
N ASP A 67 10.58 -3.21 -7.33
CA ASP A 67 9.94 -3.20 -8.65
C ASP A 67 8.49 -2.73 -8.59
N CYS A 68 8.09 -2.10 -7.52
CA CYS A 68 6.72 -1.60 -7.37
C CYS A 68 6.68 -0.09 -7.30
N GLU A 69 5.54 0.47 -7.70
CA GLU A 69 5.28 1.90 -7.68
C GLU A 69 3.89 2.16 -7.13
N ILE A 70 3.74 3.19 -6.30
CA ILE A 70 2.44 3.62 -5.80
C ILE A 70 2.24 5.07 -6.23
N TYR A 71 1.15 5.34 -6.92
CA TYR A 71 0.81 6.68 -7.40
C TYR A 71 -0.07 7.38 -6.35
N LEU A 72 0.51 8.35 -5.69
CA LEU A 72 -0.18 9.12 -4.64
C LEU A 72 -0.85 10.37 -5.19
#